data_63a4470bd9583f65d650cc2cd0f1aa9e
#
_entry.id   63a4470bd9583f65d650cc2cd0f1aa9e
#
_cell.length_a   1.000
_cell.length_b   1.000
_cell.length_c   1.000
_cell.angle_alpha   90.00
_cell.angle_beta   90.00
_cell.angle_gamma   90.00
#
_symmetry.space_group_name_H-M   'P 1'
#
loop_
_entity.id
_entity.type
_entity.pdbx_description
1 polymer ?
#
loop_
_entity_poly.entity_id
_entity_poly.type
_entity_poly.pdbx_seq_one_letter_code
_entity_poly.pdbx_strand_id
1 'polypeptide(L)'
;MLQNDTHPICDSILKMNFNCSPPTTIKEELYIRDSINKFHVELIGPSGIVNSNSIQIGLYGMLAHNKYGIRTHPAEEVYIMLAGEVFWKVGNTEYLRHTAGQRSYHPSMAPHANKTENKAFMSVYVW
;
A
#
# COMPACT_ATOMS: atom_id res chain seq x y z
N MET A 1 12.13 11.92 10.18
CA MET A 1 13.11 12.50 9.24
C MET A 1 12.93 11.77 7.91
N LEU A 2 12.46 12.45 6.87
CA LEU A 2 12.37 11.89 5.53
C LEU A 2 13.79 11.69 4.99
N GLN A 3 14.09 10.46 4.54
CA GLN A 3 15.38 10.16 3.93
C GLN A 3 15.43 10.75 2.52
N ASN A 4 16.63 10.96 1.97
CA ASN A 4 16.86 11.55 0.64
C ASN A 4 16.16 10.84 -0.54
N ASP A 5 15.54 9.68 -0.30
CA ASP A 5 14.86 8.84 -1.30
C ASP A 5 13.32 8.91 -1.14
N THR A 6 12.75 10.06 -0.78
CA THR A 6 11.30 10.24 -0.67
C THR A 6 10.78 11.15 -1.77
N HIS A 7 9.57 10.82 -2.26
CA HIS A 7 8.88 11.70 -3.20
C HIS A 7 8.50 13.02 -2.50
N PRO A 8 8.65 14.21 -3.13
CA PRO A 8 8.36 15.52 -2.52
C PRO A 8 6.96 15.66 -1.92
N ILE A 9 5.96 14.93 -2.45
CA ILE A 9 4.59 14.90 -1.92
C ILE A 9 4.52 14.46 -0.45
N CYS A 10 5.51 13.70 0.03
CA CYS A 10 5.56 13.22 1.41
C CYS A 10 5.53 14.35 2.44
N ASP A 11 6.14 15.50 2.13
CA ASP A 11 6.11 16.67 3.01
C ASP A 11 4.69 17.23 3.18
N SER A 12 3.87 17.16 2.14
CA SER A 12 2.47 17.56 2.20
C SER A 12 1.64 16.51 2.96
N ILE A 13 1.87 15.23 2.71
CA ILE A 13 1.18 14.13 3.40
C ILE A 13 1.41 14.19 4.90
N LEU A 14 2.65 14.44 5.34
CA LEU A 14 3.01 14.54 6.75
C LEU A 14 2.36 15.72 7.50
N LYS A 15 1.97 16.75 6.77
CA LYS A 15 1.26 17.91 7.34
C LYS A 15 -0.24 17.67 7.48
N MET A 16 -0.76 16.63 6.87
CA MET A 16 -2.18 16.29 6.90
C MET A 16 -2.47 15.37 8.08
N ASN A 17 -3.61 15.57 8.70
CA ASN A 17 -4.11 14.70 9.76
C ASN A 17 -5.07 13.65 9.17
N PHE A 18 -4.52 12.60 8.59
CA PHE A 18 -5.33 11.52 8.05
C PHE A 18 -5.75 10.55 9.15
N ASN A 19 -6.98 10.07 9.06
CA ASN A 19 -7.43 8.93 9.85
C ASN A 19 -6.86 7.64 9.24
N CYS A 20 -5.65 7.30 9.66
CA CYS A 20 -4.99 6.07 9.22
C CYS A 20 -5.59 4.88 9.98
N SER A 21 -6.20 3.96 9.26
CA SER A 21 -6.76 2.74 9.84
C SER A 21 -6.16 1.50 9.16
N PRO A 22 -6.11 0.37 9.87
CA PRO A 22 -5.82 -0.90 9.22
C PRO A 22 -6.88 -1.19 8.15
N PRO A 23 -6.53 -1.89 7.07
CA PRO A 23 -7.51 -2.31 6.07
C PRO A 23 -8.59 -3.19 6.73
N THR A 24 -9.86 -2.82 6.60
CA THR A 24 -10.98 -3.46 7.32
C THR A 24 -11.82 -4.41 6.47
N THR A 25 -11.47 -4.59 5.20
CA THR A 25 -12.31 -5.27 4.20
C THR A 25 -12.33 -6.79 4.32
N ILE A 26 -11.41 -7.42 5.06
CA ILE A 26 -11.32 -8.88 5.21
C ILE A 26 -11.41 -9.25 6.69
N LYS A 27 -12.29 -10.22 7.01
CA LYS A 27 -12.53 -10.69 8.39
C LYS A 27 -11.70 -11.93 8.78
N GLU A 28 -10.74 -12.33 7.96
CA GLU A 28 -9.88 -13.48 8.27
C GLU A 28 -8.86 -13.13 9.36
N GLU A 29 -8.68 -14.03 10.33
CA GLU A 29 -7.77 -13.83 11.48
C GLU A 29 -6.33 -13.50 11.05
N LEU A 30 -5.83 -14.19 10.02
CA LEU A 30 -4.49 -13.95 9.48
C LEU A 30 -4.35 -12.52 8.94
N TYR A 31 -5.40 -12.03 8.28
CA TYR A 31 -5.43 -10.68 7.74
C TYR A 31 -5.45 -9.62 8.85
N ILE A 32 -6.30 -9.82 9.86
CA ILE A 32 -6.41 -8.91 11.01
C ILE A 32 -5.07 -8.86 11.75
N ARG A 33 -4.46 -10.00 12.02
CA ARG A 33 -3.14 -10.07 12.66
C ARG A 33 -2.06 -9.35 11.86
N ASP A 34 -2.02 -9.59 10.55
CA ASP A 34 -1.01 -9.02 9.67
C ASP A 34 -1.29 -7.53 9.35
N SER A 35 -2.49 -7.01 9.69
CA SER A 35 -2.87 -5.62 9.39
C SER A 35 -2.45 -4.61 10.47
N ILE A 36 -2.08 -5.06 11.67
CA ILE A 36 -1.74 -4.17 12.81
C ILE A 36 -0.63 -3.16 12.47
N ASN A 37 0.33 -3.56 11.65
CA ASN A 37 1.48 -2.75 11.26
C ASN A 37 1.33 -2.11 9.86
N LYS A 38 0.10 -2.02 9.36
CA LYS A 38 -0.25 -1.42 8.08
C LYS A 38 -1.21 -0.27 8.29
N PHE A 39 -1.17 0.68 7.39
CA PHE A 39 -2.19 1.72 7.34
C PHE A 39 -2.76 1.83 5.94
N HIS A 40 -4.00 2.25 5.88
CA HIS A 40 -4.75 2.49 4.67
C HIS A 40 -5.54 3.80 4.82
N VAL A 41 -5.46 4.66 3.84
CA VAL A 41 -6.25 5.90 3.79
C VAL A 41 -6.87 6.00 2.41
N GLU A 42 -8.19 5.97 2.33
CA GLU A 42 -8.90 6.22 1.08
C GLU A 42 -9.06 7.73 0.89
N LEU A 43 -8.43 8.27 -0.13
CA LEU A 43 -8.51 9.71 -0.48
C LEU A 43 -9.66 9.98 -1.43
N ILE A 44 -9.77 9.16 -2.46
CA ILE A 44 -10.85 9.18 -3.47
C ILE A 44 -11.44 7.77 -3.50
N GLY A 45 -12.76 7.67 -3.45
CA GLY A 45 -13.46 6.39 -3.48
C GLY A 45 -14.80 6.45 -2.80
N PRO A 46 -15.52 5.31 -2.65
CA PRO A 46 -16.84 5.27 -2.03
C PRO A 46 -16.87 5.79 -0.58
N SER A 47 -15.77 5.63 0.15
CA SER A 47 -15.61 6.08 1.54
C SER A 47 -14.51 7.15 1.70
N GLY A 48 -13.97 7.64 0.58
CA GLY A 48 -12.87 8.60 0.56
C GLY A 48 -13.29 10.02 0.94
N ILE A 49 -12.29 10.87 1.13
CA ILE A 49 -12.47 12.32 1.34
C ILE A 49 -13.22 12.93 0.14
N VAL A 50 -12.89 12.45 -1.06
CA VAL A 50 -13.62 12.75 -2.30
C VAL A 50 -14.39 11.49 -2.69
N ASN A 51 -15.72 11.59 -2.76
CA ASN A 51 -16.56 10.45 -3.14
C ASN A 51 -16.42 10.11 -4.62
N SER A 52 -16.20 8.83 -4.92
CA SER A 52 -16.15 8.29 -6.27
C SER A 52 -16.59 6.82 -6.26
N ASN A 53 -17.41 6.43 -7.23
CA ASN A 53 -17.79 5.03 -7.45
C ASN A 53 -17.05 4.39 -8.65
N SER A 54 -16.14 5.12 -9.27
CA SER A 54 -15.47 4.69 -10.51
C SER A 54 -13.99 4.42 -10.32
N ILE A 55 -13.38 4.99 -9.29
CA ILE A 55 -11.96 4.85 -9.00
C ILE A 55 -11.72 4.96 -7.49
N GLN A 56 -10.74 4.22 -7.01
CA GLN A 56 -10.22 4.39 -5.66
C GLN A 56 -8.75 4.81 -5.71
N ILE A 57 -8.42 5.85 -4.98
CA ILE A 57 -7.04 6.33 -4.80
C ILE A 57 -6.81 6.55 -3.33
N GLY A 58 -5.70 6.04 -2.82
CA GLY A 58 -5.38 6.23 -1.42
C GLY A 58 -3.92 6.01 -1.09
N LEU A 59 -3.62 6.08 0.20
CA LEU A 59 -2.30 5.80 0.74
C LEU A 59 -2.30 4.42 1.37
N TYR A 60 -1.22 3.69 1.15
CA TYR A 60 -0.96 2.41 1.77
C TYR A 60 0.49 2.35 2.25
N GLY A 61 0.68 1.85 3.44
CA GLY A 61 2.01 1.65 3.99
C GLY A 61 2.09 0.54 5.02
N MET A 62 3.33 0.16 5.34
CA MET A 62 3.62 -0.90 6.29
C MET A 62 4.93 -0.59 7.03
N LEU A 63 4.96 -0.88 8.33
CA LEU A 63 6.16 -0.77 9.14
C LEU A 63 7.24 -1.76 8.70
N ALA A 64 8.48 -1.54 9.14
CA ALA A 64 9.58 -2.47 8.90
C ALA A 64 9.31 -3.86 9.52
N HIS A 65 9.95 -4.90 8.98
CA HIS A 65 9.89 -6.29 9.45
C HIS A 65 8.47 -6.90 9.46
N ASN A 66 7.66 -6.54 8.46
CA ASN A 66 6.29 -7.03 8.33
C ASN A 66 6.06 -7.73 6.99
N LYS A 67 4.99 -8.52 6.97
CA LYS A 67 4.55 -9.26 5.78
C LYS A 67 3.05 -9.14 5.63
N TYR A 68 2.60 -8.95 4.40
CA TYR A 68 1.21 -9.10 4.02
C TYR A 68 1.11 -10.26 3.03
N GLY A 69 0.43 -11.32 3.47
CA GLY A 69 0.35 -12.60 2.78
C GLY A 69 -0.29 -12.54 1.39
N ILE A 70 -0.28 -13.67 0.72
CA ILE A 70 -0.84 -13.79 -0.63
C ILE A 70 -2.35 -13.55 -0.59
N ARG A 71 -2.82 -12.68 -1.48
CA ARG A 71 -4.23 -12.31 -1.66
C ARG A 71 -4.55 -12.13 -3.13
N THR A 72 -5.83 -12.23 -3.46
CA THR A 72 -6.38 -11.97 -4.79
C THR A 72 -7.64 -11.13 -4.66
N HIS A 73 -7.91 -10.31 -5.66
CA HIS A 73 -9.18 -9.58 -5.79
C HIS A 73 -9.43 -9.19 -7.26
N PRO A 74 -10.71 -8.91 -7.62
CA PRO A 74 -11.07 -8.61 -9.01
C PRO A 74 -10.50 -7.30 -9.56
N ALA A 75 -10.23 -6.32 -8.68
CA ALA A 75 -9.70 -5.04 -9.14
C ALA A 75 -8.26 -5.16 -9.64
N GLU A 76 -7.93 -4.40 -10.68
CA GLU A 76 -6.55 -4.12 -11.05
C GLU A 76 -6.01 -3.05 -10.11
N GLU A 77 -4.73 -3.16 -9.74
CA GLU A 77 -4.09 -2.20 -8.86
C GLU A 77 -2.77 -1.70 -9.42
N VAL A 78 -2.49 -0.43 -9.21
CA VAL A 78 -1.15 0.13 -9.35
C VAL A 78 -0.71 0.73 -8.03
N TYR A 79 0.46 0.35 -7.58
CA TYR A 79 1.14 0.99 -6.45
C TYR A 79 2.29 1.85 -6.94
N ILE A 80 2.36 3.10 -6.49
CA ILE A 80 3.46 4.02 -6.75
C ILE A 80 4.16 4.30 -5.43
N MET A 81 5.42 3.92 -5.31
CA MET A 81 6.18 4.08 -4.07
C MET A 81 6.52 5.55 -3.84
N LEU A 82 6.18 6.06 -2.67
CA LEU A 82 6.47 7.43 -2.26
C LEU A 82 7.68 7.53 -1.34
N ALA A 83 7.87 6.53 -0.47
CA ALA A 83 8.96 6.52 0.49
C ALA A 83 9.30 5.10 0.92
N GLY A 84 10.54 4.90 1.36
CA GLY A 84 11.02 3.66 1.95
C GLY A 84 11.25 2.55 0.94
N GLU A 85 11.02 1.31 1.38
CA GLU A 85 11.36 0.12 0.62
C GLU A 85 10.35 -1.00 0.87
N VAL A 86 9.89 -1.63 -0.19
CA VAL A 86 8.98 -2.77 -0.14
C VAL A 86 9.39 -3.82 -1.18
N PHE A 87 9.12 -5.07 -0.86
CA PHE A 87 9.29 -6.20 -1.76
C PHE A 87 7.91 -6.71 -2.16
N TRP A 88 7.58 -6.58 -3.44
CA TRP A 88 6.34 -7.08 -4.03
C TRP A 88 6.55 -8.40 -4.74
N LYS A 89 5.59 -9.30 -4.57
CA LYS A 89 5.44 -10.54 -5.33
C LYS A 89 4.11 -10.51 -6.06
N VAL A 90 4.11 -10.71 -7.37
CA VAL A 90 2.91 -10.73 -8.22
C VAL A 90 2.91 -12.01 -9.05
N GLY A 91 1.82 -12.77 -9.00
CA GLY A 91 1.76 -14.09 -9.65
C GLY A 91 2.79 -15.05 -9.07
N ASN A 92 3.46 -15.76 -9.95
CA ASN A 92 4.49 -16.75 -9.60
C ASN A 92 5.92 -16.18 -9.59
N THR A 93 6.07 -14.85 -9.56
CA THR A 93 7.40 -14.23 -9.53
C THR A 93 8.04 -14.34 -8.15
N GLU A 94 9.33 -14.07 -8.08
CA GLU A 94 10.01 -13.82 -6.81
C GLU A 94 9.64 -12.44 -6.25
N TYR A 95 10.00 -12.18 -5.00
CA TYR A 95 9.85 -10.85 -4.42
C TYR A 95 10.81 -9.86 -5.08
N LEU A 96 10.27 -8.83 -5.70
CA LEU A 96 11.03 -7.75 -6.33
C LEU A 96 11.04 -6.51 -5.45
N ARG A 97 12.22 -5.96 -5.25
CA ARG A 97 12.43 -4.74 -4.46
C ARG A 97 11.94 -3.50 -5.21
N HIS A 98 11.20 -2.65 -4.50
CA HIS A 98 10.72 -1.36 -4.99
C HIS A 98 11.05 -0.25 -3.99
N THR A 99 11.46 0.90 -4.52
CA THR A 99 11.79 2.11 -3.77
C THR A 99 11.04 3.32 -4.33
N ALA A 100 11.17 4.48 -3.70
CA ALA A 100 10.48 5.70 -4.11
C ALA A 100 10.61 5.98 -5.62
N GLY A 101 9.50 6.36 -6.25
CA GLY A 101 9.38 6.60 -7.69
C GLY A 101 9.09 5.35 -8.53
N GLN A 102 9.30 4.16 -8.01
CA GLN A 102 8.97 2.92 -8.72
C GLN A 102 7.50 2.54 -8.54
N ARG A 103 6.99 1.74 -9.46
CA ARG A 103 5.61 1.26 -9.46
C ARG A 103 5.55 -0.26 -9.56
N SER A 104 4.50 -0.83 -8.95
CA SER A 104 4.12 -2.22 -9.11
C SER A 104 2.70 -2.30 -9.66
N TYR A 105 2.50 -3.05 -10.74
CA TYR A 105 1.20 -3.30 -11.34
C TYR A 105 0.73 -4.71 -10.97
N HIS A 106 -0.51 -4.80 -10.53
CA HIS A 106 -1.16 -6.05 -10.12
C HIS A 106 -2.39 -6.27 -10.99
N PRO A 107 -2.33 -7.19 -11.96
CA PRO A 107 -3.49 -7.53 -12.78
C PRO A 107 -4.66 -8.06 -11.96
N SER A 108 -5.88 -7.90 -12.49
CA SER A 108 -7.08 -8.51 -11.93
C SER A 108 -6.86 -9.99 -11.60
N MET A 109 -7.26 -10.41 -10.41
CA MET A 109 -7.13 -11.77 -9.89
C MET A 109 -5.70 -12.31 -9.76
N ALA A 110 -4.67 -11.55 -10.08
CA ALA A 110 -3.29 -12.00 -9.87
C ALA A 110 -2.99 -12.17 -8.37
N PRO A 111 -2.50 -13.35 -7.93
CA PRO A 111 -2.04 -13.51 -6.56
C PRO A 111 -0.90 -12.53 -6.29
N HIS A 112 -0.98 -11.80 -5.20
CA HIS A 112 0.07 -10.84 -4.84
C HIS A 112 0.29 -10.78 -3.34
N ALA A 113 1.51 -10.47 -2.96
CA ALA A 113 1.95 -10.31 -1.57
C ALA A 113 3.02 -9.23 -1.48
N ASN A 114 3.21 -8.68 -0.29
CA ASN A 114 4.32 -7.77 -0.04
C ASN A 114 4.93 -8.01 1.34
N LYS A 115 6.18 -7.64 1.46
CA LYS A 115 6.92 -7.64 2.72
C LYS A 115 7.82 -6.42 2.80
N THR A 116 8.15 -6.06 4.02
CA THR A 116 9.21 -5.10 4.36
C THR A 116 10.31 -5.83 5.12
N GLU A 117 11.53 -5.34 4.96
CA GLU A 117 12.67 -5.78 5.74
C GLU A 117 13.08 -4.67 6.72
N ASN A 118 14.22 -4.04 6.54
CA ASN A 118 14.75 -3.07 7.48
C ASN A 118 14.10 -1.68 7.40
N LYS A 119 13.24 -1.43 6.42
CA LYS A 119 12.61 -0.12 6.20
C LYS A 119 11.10 -0.27 6.10
N ALA A 120 10.39 0.70 6.67
CA ALA A 120 8.98 0.92 6.37
C ALA A 120 8.82 1.47 4.94
N PHE A 121 7.61 1.44 4.40
CA PHE A 121 7.30 2.08 3.14
C PHE A 121 5.95 2.80 3.16
N MET A 122 5.81 3.72 2.23
CA MET A 122 4.54 4.36 1.89
C MET A 122 4.37 4.43 0.38
N SER A 123 3.17 4.15 -0.09
CA SER A 123 2.79 4.21 -1.51
C SER A 123 1.44 4.88 -1.70
N VAL A 124 1.18 5.36 -2.91
CA VAL A 124 -0.18 5.58 -3.42
C VAL A 124 -0.64 4.28 -4.07
N TYR A 125 -1.88 3.89 -3.82
CA TYR A 125 -2.56 2.87 -4.61
C TYR A 125 -3.64 3.49 -5.48
N VAL A 126 -3.87 2.87 -6.62
CA VAL A 126 -4.96 3.19 -7.55
C VAL A 126 -5.66 1.88 -7.93
N TRP A 127 -6.98 1.86 -7.81
CA TRP A 127 -7.89 0.78 -8.21
C TRP A 127 -8.83 1.25 -9.30
#